data_f7be8ad0bc6a259865103bd3c39af826
#
_entry.id   f7be8ad0bc6a259865103bd3c39af826
#
_cell.length_a   1.000
_cell.length_b   1.000
_cell.length_c   1.000
_cell.angle_alpha   90.00
_cell.angle_beta   90.00
_cell.angle_gamma   90.00
#
_symmetry.space_group_name_H-M   'P 1'
#
loop_
_entity.id
_entity.type
_entity.pdbx_description
1 polymer ?
#
loop_
_entity_poly.entity_id
_entity_poly.type
_entity_poly.pdbx_seq_one_letter_code
_entity_poly.pdbx_strand_id
1 'polypeptide(L)'
;MGLRTIQQFFFAMLAATFLIASAAAPQPTATIEKPKSRTVTGGFCRILSNNTFSGNFGPNSSMPTLALTIGPGSAMADTLHANRANFTGPGTYKNEIIAVYLGKTALEDSYMGLGTVVINADKHSGTFTLNDKSASGHFDCGAPPTS
;
A
#
# COMPACT_ATOMS: atom_id res chain seq x y z
N MET A 1 38.80 29.30 -66.69
CA MET A 1 38.76 29.74 -65.31
C MET A 1 37.39 29.39 -64.77
N GLY A 2 37.27 28.30 -64.09
CA GLY A 2 35.96 27.79 -63.54
C GLY A 2 35.88 27.94 -62.04
N LEU A 3 34.90 28.69 -61.58
CA LEU A 3 34.53 28.76 -60.15
C LEU A 3 33.78 27.49 -59.81
N ARG A 4 34.32 26.71 -58.87
CA ARG A 4 33.63 25.58 -58.28
C ARG A 4 32.87 26.07 -57.11
N THR A 5 31.54 26.06 -57.16
CA THR A 5 30.61 26.31 -56.04
C THR A 5 30.61 25.10 -55.19
N ILE A 6 31.08 25.24 -53.95
CA ILE A 6 30.99 24.21 -52.90
C ILE A 6 29.62 24.34 -52.25
N GLN A 7 28.74 23.38 -52.55
CA GLN A 7 27.45 23.23 -51.84
C GLN A 7 27.73 22.55 -50.50
N GLN A 8 27.60 23.31 -49.43
CA GLN A 8 27.60 22.76 -48.07
C GLN A 8 26.23 22.17 -47.74
N PHE A 9 26.19 20.86 -47.66
CA PHE A 9 25.04 20.13 -47.10
C PHE A 9 25.04 20.29 -45.59
N PHE A 10 24.14 21.11 -45.06
CA PHE A 10 23.82 21.12 -43.65
C PHE A 10 22.93 19.91 -43.33
N PHE A 11 23.50 18.88 -42.72
CA PHE A 11 22.75 17.82 -42.08
C PHE A 11 22.19 18.37 -40.75
N ALA A 12 20.93 18.75 -40.77
CA ALA A 12 20.19 19.01 -39.53
C ALA A 12 19.88 17.67 -38.86
N MET A 13 20.70 17.27 -37.88
CA MET A 13 20.37 16.17 -36.96
C MET A 13 19.24 16.62 -36.05
N LEU A 14 18.03 16.19 -36.34
CA LEU A 14 16.88 16.32 -35.47
C LEU A 14 17.03 15.29 -34.33
N ALA A 15 17.62 15.70 -33.22
CA ALA A 15 17.67 14.90 -32.00
C ALA A 15 16.26 14.87 -31.40
N ALA A 16 15.50 13.83 -31.71
CA ALA A 16 14.25 13.53 -31.03
C ALA A 16 14.57 13.06 -29.60
N THR A 17 14.53 13.97 -28.63
CA THR A 17 14.55 13.65 -27.20
C THR A 17 13.23 12.97 -26.86
N PHE A 18 13.23 11.65 -26.79
CA PHE A 18 12.15 10.89 -26.19
C PHE A 18 12.14 11.19 -24.68
N LEU A 19 11.27 12.09 -24.25
CA LEU A 19 10.88 12.23 -22.85
C LEU A 19 10.11 10.96 -22.45
N ILE A 20 10.82 9.99 -21.91
CA ILE A 20 10.19 8.84 -21.25
C ILE A 20 9.58 9.42 -19.97
N ALA A 21 8.29 9.73 -20.02
CA ALA A 21 7.52 10.04 -18.83
C ALA A 21 7.53 8.77 -17.96
N SER A 22 8.36 8.77 -16.91
CA SER A 22 8.33 7.72 -15.89
C SER A 22 6.99 7.83 -15.20
N ALA A 23 6.09 6.88 -15.48
CA ALA A 23 4.83 6.78 -14.75
C ALA A 23 5.19 6.58 -13.26
N ALA A 24 4.69 7.47 -12.40
CA ALA A 24 4.86 7.31 -10.96
C ALA A 24 4.27 5.95 -10.56
N ALA A 25 4.97 5.23 -9.69
CA ALA A 25 4.48 3.96 -9.18
C ALA A 25 3.09 4.17 -8.52
N PRO A 26 2.15 3.24 -8.70
CA PRO A 26 0.84 3.33 -8.07
C PRO A 26 1.00 3.47 -6.56
N GLN A 27 0.32 4.46 -5.98
CA GLN A 27 0.37 4.67 -4.53
C GLN A 27 -0.61 3.72 -3.83
N PRO A 28 -0.29 3.28 -2.61
CA PRO A 28 -1.22 2.54 -1.78
C PRO A 28 -2.55 3.27 -1.60
N THR A 29 -3.65 2.53 -1.62
CA THR A 29 -4.99 3.05 -1.40
C THR A 29 -5.77 2.13 -0.47
N ALA A 30 -6.69 2.69 0.30
CA ALA A 30 -7.65 1.92 1.06
C ALA A 30 -9.02 2.57 1.01
N THR A 31 -10.05 1.76 0.92
CA THR A 31 -11.45 2.19 1.03
C THR A 31 -12.05 1.52 2.26
N ILE A 32 -12.43 2.33 3.21
CA ILE A 32 -13.26 1.92 4.34
C ILE A 32 -14.70 1.93 3.85
N GLU A 33 -15.42 0.85 4.02
CA GLU A 33 -16.83 0.74 3.64
C GLU A 33 -17.74 0.93 4.84
N LYS A 34 -17.31 0.43 6.01
CA LYS A 34 -17.98 0.59 7.28
C LYS A 34 -16.99 1.11 8.33
N PRO A 35 -17.45 1.91 9.28
CA PRO A 35 -18.83 2.38 9.52
C PRO A 35 -19.24 3.50 8.57
N LYS A 36 -18.28 4.19 7.97
CA LYS A 36 -18.51 5.31 7.07
C LYS A 36 -17.60 5.18 5.85
N SER A 37 -18.17 5.24 4.65
CA SER A 37 -17.40 5.13 3.43
C SER A 37 -16.37 6.25 3.31
N ARG A 38 -15.10 5.86 3.14
CA ARG A 38 -13.98 6.78 2.95
C ARG A 38 -12.87 6.09 2.18
N THR A 39 -12.39 6.73 1.13
CA THR A 39 -11.20 6.32 0.39
C THR A 39 -10.03 7.21 0.74
N VAL A 40 -8.86 6.61 0.95
CA VAL A 40 -7.60 7.30 1.22
C VAL A 40 -6.50 6.79 0.31
N THR A 41 -5.57 7.66 0.00
CA THR A 41 -4.39 7.36 -0.82
C THR A 41 -3.13 7.72 -0.05
N GLY A 42 -2.07 6.99 -0.30
CA GLY A 42 -0.78 7.14 0.37
C GLY A 42 -0.56 6.10 1.46
N GLY A 43 0.63 6.13 2.04
CA GLY A 43 1.06 5.13 3.00
C GLY A 43 2.04 4.13 2.41
N PHE A 44 2.10 2.94 2.99
CA PHE A 44 3.01 1.88 2.54
C PHE A 44 2.49 0.49 2.88
N CYS A 45 2.96 -0.51 2.13
CA CYS A 45 2.90 -1.93 2.46
C CYS A 45 4.30 -2.50 2.44
N ARG A 46 4.65 -3.30 3.44
CA ARG A 46 5.95 -3.96 3.54
C ARG A 46 5.85 -5.31 4.23
N ILE A 47 6.83 -6.17 3.96
CA ILE A 47 7.04 -7.40 4.71
C ILE A 47 8.24 -7.18 5.63
N LEU A 48 8.06 -7.39 6.91
CA LEU A 48 9.11 -7.28 7.91
C LEU A 48 9.97 -8.56 7.92
N SER A 49 11.19 -8.48 8.47
CA SER A 49 12.14 -9.58 8.54
C SER A 49 11.64 -10.84 9.26
N ASN A 50 10.61 -10.70 10.09
CA ASN A 50 9.93 -11.81 10.78
C ASN A 50 8.72 -12.35 10.02
N ASN A 51 8.64 -12.11 8.71
CA ASN A 51 7.50 -12.49 7.86
C ASN A 51 6.14 -11.93 8.34
N THR A 52 6.15 -10.72 8.82
CA THR A 52 4.93 -9.97 9.14
C THR A 52 4.61 -9.02 7.98
N PHE A 53 3.39 -9.08 7.47
CA PHE A 53 2.88 -8.04 6.58
C PHE A 53 2.42 -6.84 7.41
N SER A 54 2.85 -5.64 7.02
CA SER A 54 2.44 -4.38 7.63
C SER A 54 1.95 -3.43 6.54
N GLY A 55 0.68 -3.07 6.60
CA GLY A 55 0.03 -2.09 5.72
C GLY A 55 -0.44 -0.89 6.52
N ASN A 56 -0.04 0.31 6.09
CA ASN A 56 -0.52 1.57 6.62
C ASN A 56 -1.00 2.43 5.45
N PHE A 57 -2.24 2.89 5.50
CA PHE A 57 -2.90 3.61 4.42
C PHE A 57 -3.42 4.95 4.91
N GLY A 58 -3.15 5.98 4.14
CA GLY A 58 -3.54 7.34 4.43
C GLY A 58 -2.38 8.33 4.36
N PRO A 59 -2.66 9.63 4.36
CA PRO A 59 -1.65 10.67 4.14
C PRO A 59 -0.68 10.85 5.32
N ASN A 60 -1.02 10.34 6.50
CA ASN A 60 -0.21 10.48 7.72
C ASN A 60 0.25 9.11 8.22
N SER A 61 1.54 8.84 8.11
CA SER A 61 2.13 7.56 8.56
C SER A 61 2.11 7.37 10.08
N SER A 62 2.07 8.44 10.86
CA SER A 62 1.98 8.37 12.33
C SER A 62 0.57 8.06 12.81
N MET A 63 -0.45 8.39 12.02
CA MET A 63 -1.84 8.07 12.28
C MET A 63 -2.52 7.71 10.96
N PRO A 64 -2.29 6.50 10.44
CA PRO A 64 -2.89 6.05 9.19
C PRO A 64 -4.40 5.90 9.35
N THR A 65 -5.15 6.08 8.26
CA THR A 65 -6.60 5.82 8.29
C THR A 65 -6.90 4.33 8.44
N LEU A 66 -6.06 3.47 7.87
CA LEU A 66 -6.12 2.03 8.03
C LEU A 66 -4.71 1.51 8.35
N ALA A 67 -4.61 0.72 9.40
CA ALA A 67 -3.42 -0.07 9.71
C ALA A 67 -3.78 -1.55 9.80
N LEU A 68 -2.98 -2.38 9.12
CA LEU A 68 -3.12 -3.83 9.08
C LEU A 68 -1.82 -4.49 9.50
N THR A 69 -1.89 -5.51 10.35
CA THR A 69 -0.74 -6.34 10.69
C THR A 69 -1.16 -7.80 10.60
N ILE A 70 -0.50 -8.55 9.70
CA ILE A 70 -0.68 -10.00 9.53
C ILE A 70 0.60 -10.69 9.95
N GLY A 71 0.49 -11.61 10.89
CA GLY A 71 1.64 -12.37 11.40
C GLY A 71 2.05 -11.98 12.81
N PRO A 72 3.23 -12.44 13.26
CA PRO A 72 3.65 -12.34 14.66
C PRO A 72 3.88 -10.91 15.17
N GLY A 73 3.84 -9.92 14.29
CA GLY A 73 4.00 -8.52 14.69
C GLY A 73 5.46 -8.13 15.00
N SER A 74 5.66 -6.89 15.43
CA SER A 74 6.94 -6.46 15.98
C SER A 74 6.99 -6.78 17.48
N ALA A 75 8.18 -6.94 18.04
CA ALA A 75 8.44 -7.34 19.43
C ALA A 75 7.75 -6.49 20.52
N MET A 76 7.14 -5.36 20.18
CA MET A 76 6.38 -4.50 21.11
C MET A 76 4.91 -4.89 21.29
N ALA A 77 4.38 -5.82 20.51
CA ALA A 77 2.96 -6.21 20.55
C ALA A 77 2.75 -7.58 21.21
N ASP A 78 3.48 -7.88 22.17
CA ASP A 78 3.95 -9.12 22.71
C ASP A 78 2.97 -10.24 23.06
N THR A 79 1.82 -10.00 23.61
CA THR A 79 0.98 -11.10 24.11
C THR A 79 -0.13 -11.50 23.16
N LEU A 80 -0.57 -10.60 22.32
CA LEU A 80 -1.63 -10.87 21.33
C LEU A 80 -1.09 -11.50 20.04
N HIS A 81 0.22 -11.41 19.79
CA HIS A 81 0.85 -11.82 18.55
C HIS A 81 1.63 -13.13 18.62
N ALA A 82 1.99 -13.62 19.78
CA ALA A 82 2.96 -14.71 19.98
C ALA A 82 2.62 -16.05 19.29
N ASN A 83 1.36 -16.26 18.90
CA ASN A 83 0.89 -17.51 18.28
C ASN A 83 0.29 -17.31 16.88
N ARG A 84 0.60 -16.22 16.20
CA ARG A 84 0.08 -15.99 14.86
C ARG A 84 0.96 -16.60 13.80
N ALA A 85 0.32 -17.14 12.77
CA ALA A 85 1.02 -17.67 11.62
C ALA A 85 1.75 -16.57 10.86
N ASN A 86 2.94 -16.86 10.35
CA ASN A 86 3.68 -15.97 9.47
C ASN A 86 2.85 -15.61 8.24
N PHE A 87 3.06 -14.41 7.71
CA PHE A 87 2.55 -14.04 6.41
C PHE A 87 3.23 -14.87 5.32
N THR A 88 2.44 -15.52 4.48
CA THR A 88 2.91 -16.44 3.42
C THR A 88 2.43 -16.05 2.01
N GLY A 89 1.80 -14.88 1.88
CA GLY A 89 1.29 -14.38 0.58
C GLY A 89 -0.23 -14.43 0.47
N PRO A 90 -0.80 -14.75 -0.69
CA PRO A 90 -2.25 -14.80 -0.89
C PRO A 90 -2.93 -15.80 0.04
N GLY A 91 -4.07 -15.39 0.60
CA GLY A 91 -4.82 -16.25 1.51
C GLY A 91 -5.71 -15.48 2.49
N THR A 92 -6.32 -16.22 3.39
CA THR A 92 -7.19 -15.68 4.44
C THR A 92 -6.50 -15.80 5.79
N TYR A 93 -6.32 -14.68 6.45
CA TYR A 93 -5.68 -14.55 7.76
C TYR A 93 -6.73 -14.12 8.78
N LYS A 94 -6.90 -14.93 9.81
CA LYS A 94 -7.90 -14.68 10.86
C LYS A 94 -7.24 -14.21 12.16
N ASN A 95 -7.99 -13.42 12.92
CA ASN A 95 -7.55 -12.84 14.19
C ASN A 95 -6.33 -11.92 14.05
N GLU A 96 -6.22 -11.25 12.92
CA GLU A 96 -5.17 -10.28 12.66
C GLU A 96 -5.54 -8.90 13.23
N ILE A 97 -4.53 -8.07 13.52
CA ILE A 97 -4.77 -6.73 14.06
C ILE A 97 -5.15 -5.79 12.93
N ILE A 98 -6.29 -5.14 13.12
CA ILE A 98 -6.84 -4.13 12.23
C ILE A 98 -7.16 -2.90 13.06
N ALA A 99 -6.72 -1.73 12.60
CA ALA A 99 -7.08 -0.45 13.17
C ALA A 99 -7.55 0.50 12.06
N VAL A 100 -8.70 1.12 12.28
CA VAL A 100 -9.31 2.11 11.39
C VAL A 100 -9.49 3.40 12.19
N TYR A 101 -8.95 4.51 11.66
CA TYR A 101 -9.01 5.82 12.27
C TYR A 101 -9.71 6.80 11.31
N LEU A 102 -10.90 7.23 11.65
CA LEU A 102 -11.71 8.15 10.83
C LEU A 102 -11.76 9.56 11.40
N GLY A 103 -11.46 9.71 12.69
CA GLY A 103 -11.42 10.98 13.38
C GLY A 103 -10.11 11.77 13.19
N LYS A 104 -10.03 12.92 13.83
CA LYS A 104 -8.84 13.78 13.84
C LYS A 104 -7.78 13.30 14.84
N THR A 105 -8.19 12.52 15.82
CA THR A 105 -7.33 11.93 16.85
C THR A 105 -7.56 10.42 16.93
N ALA A 106 -6.60 9.68 17.50
CA ALA A 106 -6.72 8.24 17.69
C ALA A 106 -7.85 7.81 18.65
N LEU A 107 -8.45 8.75 19.38
CA LEU A 107 -9.55 8.50 20.31
C LEU A 107 -10.92 8.79 19.71
N GLU A 108 -10.99 9.51 18.60
CA GLU A 108 -12.21 9.83 17.91
C GLU A 108 -12.44 8.89 16.74
N ASP A 109 -13.63 8.33 16.59
CA ASP A 109 -14.02 7.46 15.47
C ASP A 109 -12.95 6.41 15.13
N SER A 110 -12.42 5.75 16.14
CA SER A 110 -11.45 4.67 15.99
C SER A 110 -12.06 3.30 16.21
N TYR A 111 -11.72 2.36 15.37
CA TYR A 111 -12.17 0.97 15.38
C TYR A 111 -10.93 0.10 15.35
N MET A 112 -10.64 -0.58 16.45
CA MET A 112 -9.43 -1.39 16.58
C MET A 112 -9.78 -2.73 17.19
N GLY A 113 -9.24 -3.78 16.64
CA GLY A 113 -9.43 -5.12 17.18
C GLY A 113 -8.88 -6.20 16.28
N LEU A 114 -9.29 -7.42 16.60
CA LEU A 114 -8.99 -8.59 15.79
C LEU A 114 -9.98 -8.70 14.64
N GLY A 115 -9.48 -9.12 13.50
CA GLY A 115 -10.29 -9.28 12.32
C GLY A 115 -9.74 -10.29 11.33
N THR A 116 -10.42 -10.39 10.20
CA THR A 116 -10.01 -11.21 9.06
C THR A 116 -9.46 -10.30 7.98
N VAL A 117 -8.30 -10.65 7.46
CA VAL A 117 -7.69 -10.02 6.27
C VAL A 117 -7.57 -11.08 5.18
N VAL A 118 -8.00 -10.75 3.98
CA VAL A 118 -7.81 -11.58 2.79
C VAL A 118 -6.84 -10.87 1.87
N ILE A 119 -5.78 -11.56 1.50
CA ILE A 119 -4.83 -11.11 0.47
C ILE A 119 -5.19 -11.82 -0.83
N ASN A 120 -5.42 -11.05 -1.88
CA ASN A 120 -5.79 -11.55 -3.20
C ASN A 120 -4.61 -12.24 -3.90
N ALA A 121 -4.89 -12.93 -5.00
CA ALA A 121 -3.87 -13.64 -5.79
C ALA A 121 -2.81 -12.72 -6.41
N ASP A 122 -3.11 -11.42 -6.59
CA ASP A 122 -2.18 -10.39 -7.06
C ASP A 122 -1.09 -10.03 -6.04
N LYS A 123 -1.22 -10.49 -4.79
CA LYS A 123 -0.28 -10.30 -3.67
C LYS A 123 -0.17 -8.86 -3.15
N HIS A 124 -0.92 -7.91 -3.68
CA HIS A 124 -0.84 -6.50 -3.27
C HIS A 124 -2.18 -5.88 -2.90
N SER A 125 -3.29 -6.55 -3.17
CA SER A 125 -4.62 -6.08 -2.79
C SER A 125 -5.33 -7.06 -1.86
N GLY A 126 -6.40 -6.58 -1.21
CA GLY A 126 -7.15 -7.43 -0.31
C GLY A 126 -8.34 -6.75 0.34
N THR A 127 -8.99 -7.49 1.21
CA THR A 127 -10.11 -7.01 2.03
C THR A 127 -9.82 -7.20 3.51
N PHE A 128 -10.50 -6.45 4.33
CA PHE A 128 -10.44 -6.59 5.79
C PHE A 128 -11.84 -6.46 6.42
N THR A 129 -12.01 -7.13 7.55
CA THR A 129 -13.24 -7.03 8.34
C THR A 129 -12.89 -7.28 9.81
N LEU A 130 -13.27 -6.38 10.71
CA LEU A 130 -13.20 -6.62 12.14
C LEU A 130 -14.17 -7.72 12.55
N ASN A 131 -13.82 -8.53 13.56
CA ASN A 131 -14.63 -9.65 14.01
C ASN A 131 -16.02 -9.22 14.52
N ASP A 132 -16.13 -8.04 15.11
CA ASP A 132 -17.38 -7.42 15.56
C ASP A 132 -18.15 -6.75 14.42
N LYS A 133 -17.60 -6.77 13.17
CA LYS A 133 -18.17 -6.15 11.96
C LYS A 133 -18.36 -4.64 12.05
N SER A 134 -17.73 -3.98 13.00
CA SER A 134 -17.78 -2.53 13.18
C SER A 134 -17.04 -1.78 12.06
N ALA A 135 -15.99 -2.38 11.49
CA ALA A 135 -15.28 -1.83 10.34
C ALA A 135 -14.96 -2.91 9.30
N SER A 136 -15.02 -2.51 8.03
CA SER A 136 -14.67 -3.35 6.89
C SER A 136 -14.27 -2.48 5.70
N GLY A 137 -13.62 -3.09 4.72
CA GLY A 137 -13.25 -2.43 3.48
C GLY A 137 -12.25 -3.24 2.67
N HIS A 138 -11.59 -2.56 1.75
CA HIS A 138 -10.56 -3.13 0.90
C HIS A 138 -9.35 -2.20 0.78
N PHE A 139 -8.24 -2.76 0.35
CA PHE A 139 -6.99 -2.03 0.18
C PHE A 139 -6.22 -2.52 -1.05
N ASP A 140 -5.34 -1.67 -1.55
CA ASP A 140 -4.39 -1.96 -2.61
C ASP A 140 -3.05 -1.28 -2.28
N CYS A 141 -1.98 -2.05 -2.24
CA CYS A 141 -0.63 -1.56 -2.00
C CYS A 141 0.01 -0.88 -3.23
N GLY A 142 -0.69 -0.89 -4.38
CA GLY A 142 -0.18 -0.38 -5.65
C GLY A 142 0.85 -1.29 -6.32
N ALA A 143 1.63 -2.02 -5.53
CA ALA A 143 2.60 -3.01 -5.98
C ALA A 143 2.78 -4.09 -4.91
N PRO A 144 3.27 -5.30 -5.26
CA PRO A 144 3.59 -6.31 -4.27
C PRO A 144 4.57 -5.76 -3.22
N PRO A 145 4.28 -5.97 -1.91
CA PRO A 145 5.13 -5.48 -0.84
C PRO A 145 6.52 -6.13 -0.89
N THR A 146 7.55 -5.34 -0.68
CA THR A 146 8.94 -5.80 -0.63
C THR A 146 9.40 -5.99 0.81
N SER A 147 10.32 -6.91 1.00
CA SER A 147 11.05 -7.15 2.26
C SER A 147 12.25 -6.22 2.40
#